data_233f878371d4167c4ea6b2d87f90cec0
#
_entry.id   233f878371d4167c4ea6b2d87f90cec0
#
_cell.length_a   1.000
_cell.length_b   1.000
_cell.length_c   1.000
_cell.angle_alpha   90.00
_cell.angle_beta   90.00
_cell.angle_gamma   90.00
#
_symmetry.space_group_name_H-M   'P 1'
#
loop_
_entity.id
_entity.type
_entity.pdbx_description
1 polymer ?
#
loop_
_entity_poly.entity_id
_entity_poly.type
_entity_poly.pdbx_seq_one_letter_code
_entity_poly.pdbx_strand_id
1 'polypeptide(L)'
;KLADKVAGVFVPVVMAIALVTAVIWLIAGETPSFALTRAISVLVISCPCALGLATPVAIMVGTGVGAKNGVLFQSAEALENLHNVTSVIMDKTGTVTEGRPVVTDVQTNGIEKDELLSLALSLEKRSDHPLADAIVRYAHEQNAVERNVSDFEMVEGQGIRASVEGVPCMAGNERMLLASGLAVPGSMKELSAKFAAAGKTPLFFAANRKVAGVFAVADVLKPTSRAAVQTLEKMNIEVTLLTGDNKKTAAAIASELGVREVIAEVLPQDKERIVREKQAAGRKVAMVGDGINDAPALARADVGIAIGAGTDVAISSADVVLMKSDLMDAVDAIRLSRQTIRNIRQNLFWAFFYNCIGIPIAAGALWVPFGIKLSPMIGAAAMSLSSVCVVSNALRLRFFKVSEREKTQKDPVILPQSEVKTPEAAQHKEENVMEKTIKVEGMMCMHCVAHVKKALEELPGVTAEVDLDGGKAVVRAEKLPEDAVLTGAVTEAGYKVVGIE
;
A
#
# COMPACT_ATOMS: atom_id res chain seq x y z
N LYS A 1 24.03 5.59 -15.96
CA LYS A 1 24.07 4.80 -17.23
C LYS A 1 23.75 5.66 -18.49
N LEU A 2 22.66 6.46 -18.51
CA LEU A 2 22.37 7.34 -19.66
C LEU A 2 23.33 8.55 -19.67
N ALA A 3 23.54 9.18 -18.53
CA ALA A 3 24.45 10.30 -18.36
C ALA A 3 25.90 9.93 -18.74
N ASP A 4 26.38 8.73 -18.39
CA ASP A 4 27.73 8.26 -18.71
C ASP A 4 27.95 8.06 -20.23
N LYS A 5 26.94 7.50 -20.92
CA LYS A 5 26.97 7.36 -22.38
C LYS A 5 27.02 8.73 -23.09
N VAL A 6 26.22 9.66 -22.59
CA VAL A 6 26.16 11.01 -23.13
C VAL A 6 27.49 11.75 -22.87
N ALA A 7 28.02 11.69 -21.64
CA ALA A 7 29.30 12.30 -21.31
C ALA A 7 30.44 11.72 -22.14
N GLY A 8 30.46 10.42 -22.39
CA GLY A 8 31.47 9.73 -23.18
C GLY A 8 31.57 10.19 -24.64
N VAL A 9 30.46 10.71 -25.22
CA VAL A 9 30.46 11.31 -26.56
C VAL A 9 30.66 12.81 -26.51
N PHE A 10 29.99 13.46 -25.56
CA PHE A 10 29.98 14.92 -25.45
C PHE A 10 31.36 15.53 -25.17
N VAL A 11 32.12 14.96 -24.25
CA VAL A 11 33.43 15.50 -23.85
C VAL A 11 34.42 15.50 -25.01
N PRO A 12 34.68 14.41 -25.75
CA PRO A 12 35.55 14.43 -26.93
C PRO A 12 35.12 15.42 -28.01
N VAL A 13 33.81 15.55 -28.26
CA VAL A 13 33.27 16.50 -29.23
C VAL A 13 33.57 17.94 -28.82
N VAL A 14 33.38 18.28 -27.55
CA VAL A 14 33.65 19.61 -27.02
C VAL A 14 35.15 19.93 -27.08
N MET A 15 36.01 18.98 -26.76
CA MET A 15 37.47 19.16 -26.88
C MET A 15 37.86 19.44 -28.33
N ALA A 16 37.28 18.72 -29.28
CA ALA A 16 37.51 18.98 -30.71
C ALA A 16 37.03 20.39 -31.11
N ILE A 17 35.83 20.81 -30.67
CA ILE A 17 35.30 22.16 -30.94
C ILE A 17 36.22 23.24 -30.35
N ALA A 18 36.70 23.06 -29.14
CA ALA A 18 37.64 24.01 -28.50
C ALA A 18 38.94 24.13 -29.29
N LEU A 19 39.54 23.01 -29.72
CA LEU A 19 40.75 22.99 -30.55
C LEU A 19 40.50 23.68 -31.90
N VAL A 20 39.44 23.31 -32.59
CA VAL A 20 39.06 23.94 -33.87
C VAL A 20 38.83 25.44 -33.69
N THR A 21 38.17 25.87 -32.62
CA THR A 21 37.96 27.30 -32.29
C THR A 21 39.31 28.02 -32.16
N ALA A 22 40.28 27.45 -31.43
CA ALA A 22 41.58 28.05 -31.30
C ALA A 22 42.29 28.20 -32.66
N VAL A 23 42.28 27.13 -33.46
CA VAL A 23 42.92 27.13 -34.80
C VAL A 23 42.27 28.16 -35.74
N ILE A 24 40.95 28.24 -35.78
CA ILE A 24 40.26 29.20 -36.62
C ILE A 24 40.65 30.66 -36.28
N TRP A 25 40.72 31.00 -34.99
CA TRP A 25 41.06 32.37 -34.60
C TRP A 25 42.54 32.71 -34.83
N LEU A 26 43.44 31.72 -34.72
CA LEU A 26 44.85 31.91 -35.11
C LEU A 26 44.99 32.15 -36.62
N ILE A 27 44.26 31.40 -37.44
CA ILE A 27 44.25 31.57 -38.90
C ILE A 27 43.63 32.91 -39.28
N ALA A 28 42.59 33.37 -38.53
CA ALA A 28 41.98 34.69 -38.73
C ALA A 28 42.85 35.88 -38.35
N GLY A 29 44.08 35.63 -37.85
CA GLY A 29 45.04 36.67 -37.51
C GLY A 29 44.89 37.27 -36.11
N GLU A 30 44.06 36.68 -35.25
CA GLU A 30 43.93 37.10 -33.86
C GLU A 30 45.11 36.65 -32.99
N THR A 31 45.30 37.30 -31.87
CA THR A 31 46.40 36.99 -30.96
C THR A 31 46.26 35.58 -30.33
N PRO A 32 47.38 34.89 -30.03
CA PRO A 32 47.33 33.58 -29.33
C PRO A 32 46.55 33.65 -28.02
N SER A 33 46.64 34.77 -27.29
CA SER A 33 45.90 34.98 -26.04
C SER A 33 44.39 35.03 -26.30
N PHE A 34 43.92 35.65 -27.40
CA PHE A 34 42.52 35.71 -27.79
C PHE A 34 42.02 34.31 -28.17
N ALA A 35 42.74 33.61 -29.04
CA ALA A 35 42.39 32.25 -29.49
C ALA A 35 42.28 31.26 -28.31
N LEU A 36 43.26 31.31 -27.40
CA LEU A 36 43.26 30.48 -26.20
C LEU A 36 42.10 30.81 -25.26
N THR A 37 41.80 32.10 -25.07
CA THR A 37 40.66 32.53 -24.25
C THR A 37 39.33 32.02 -24.81
N ARG A 38 39.14 32.00 -26.15
CA ARG A 38 37.95 31.44 -26.80
C ARG A 38 37.86 29.95 -26.60
N ALA A 39 38.95 29.20 -26.77
CA ALA A 39 38.99 27.75 -26.53
C ALA A 39 38.67 27.42 -25.07
N ILE A 40 39.28 28.13 -24.11
CA ILE A 40 38.97 27.97 -22.68
C ILE A 40 37.50 28.30 -22.38
N SER A 41 36.97 29.37 -22.99
CA SER A 41 35.53 29.71 -22.81
C SER A 41 34.60 28.61 -23.29
N VAL A 42 34.94 27.95 -24.43
CA VAL A 42 34.21 26.78 -24.94
C VAL A 42 34.28 25.63 -23.95
N LEU A 43 35.44 25.29 -23.42
CA LEU A 43 35.62 24.23 -22.45
C LEU A 43 34.85 24.50 -21.14
N VAL A 44 34.94 25.73 -20.64
CA VAL A 44 34.24 26.10 -19.38
C VAL A 44 32.72 26.01 -19.53
N ILE A 45 32.13 26.60 -20.59
CA ILE A 45 30.69 26.61 -20.75
C ILE A 45 30.11 25.23 -21.06
N SER A 46 30.93 24.35 -21.56
CA SER A 46 30.53 22.98 -21.93
C SER A 46 30.59 21.98 -20.75
N CYS A 47 30.95 22.43 -19.55
CA CYS A 47 30.95 21.54 -18.41
C CYS A 47 29.55 20.91 -18.20
N PRO A 48 29.38 19.58 -18.21
CA PRO A 48 28.10 18.94 -18.02
C PRO A 48 27.72 18.83 -16.53
N CYS A 49 28.05 19.85 -15.71
CA CYS A 49 27.84 19.83 -14.25
C CYS A 49 26.38 19.58 -13.87
N ALA A 50 25.46 20.22 -14.56
CA ALA A 50 24.02 20.04 -14.37
C ALA A 50 23.54 18.63 -14.76
N LEU A 51 24.20 17.96 -15.72
CA LEU A 51 23.91 16.59 -16.14
C LEU A 51 24.15 15.59 -14.99
N GLY A 52 25.26 15.76 -14.27
CA GLY A 52 25.59 14.90 -13.14
C GLY A 52 24.63 15.02 -11.97
N LEU A 53 23.95 16.17 -11.81
CA LEU A 53 22.97 16.42 -10.74
C LEU A 53 21.52 16.10 -11.15
N ALA A 54 21.21 16.10 -12.45
CA ALA A 54 19.84 16.01 -12.95
C ALA A 54 19.10 14.76 -12.50
N THR A 55 19.74 13.60 -12.56
CA THR A 55 19.14 12.31 -12.16
C THR A 55 19.17 12.09 -10.65
N PRO A 56 20.32 12.18 -9.94
CA PRO A 56 20.37 11.87 -8.52
C PRO A 56 19.46 12.77 -7.67
N VAL A 57 19.42 14.07 -7.94
CA VAL A 57 18.60 15.01 -7.17
C VAL A 57 17.11 14.74 -7.38
N ALA A 58 16.67 14.48 -8.61
CA ALA A 58 15.27 14.17 -8.89
C ALA A 58 14.84 12.83 -8.25
N ILE A 59 15.70 11.81 -8.29
CA ILE A 59 15.45 10.52 -7.63
C ILE A 59 15.36 10.72 -6.10
N MET A 60 16.33 11.41 -5.50
CA MET A 60 16.34 11.67 -4.05
C MET A 60 15.07 12.42 -3.59
N VAL A 61 14.66 13.45 -4.34
CA VAL A 61 13.40 14.17 -4.01
C VAL A 61 12.19 13.28 -4.26
N GLY A 62 12.18 12.51 -5.36
CA GLY A 62 11.08 11.59 -5.69
C GLY A 62 10.91 10.49 -4.64
N THR A 63 11.98 9.82 -4.24
CA THR A 63 11.93 8.79 -3.19
C THR A 63 11.51 9.39 -1.84
N GLY A 64 12.01 10.58 -1.50
CA GLY A 64 11.60 11.29 -0.28
C GLY A 64 10.12 11.68 -0.28
N VAL A 65 9.57 12.09 -1.43
CA VAL A 65 8.12 12.33 -1.59
C VAL A 65 7.34 11.03 -1.48
N GLY A 66 7.84 9.95 -2.08
CA GLY A 66 7.24 8.61 -1.93
C GLY A 66 7.15 8.20 -0.48
N ALA A 67 8.25 8.22 0.25
CA ALA A 67 8.34 7.84 1.66
C ALA A 67 7.37 8.67 2.54
N LYS A 68 7.30 9.98 2.32
CA LYS A 68 6.34 10.85 3.03
C LYS A 68 4.88 10.45 2.82
N ASN A 69 4.56 9.85 1.67
CA ASN A 69 3.21 9.41 1.32
C ASN A 69 2.98 7.91 1.59
N GLY A 70 3.94 7.21 2.21
CA GLY A 70 3.81 5.79 2.54
C GLY A 70 4.21 4.84 1.40
N VAL A 71 4.95 5.34 0.40
CA VAL A 71 5.51 4.55 -0.71
C VAL A 71 7.03 4.50 -0.56
N LEU A 72 7.56 3.34 -0.25
CA LEU A 72 9.00 3.13 -0.08
C LEU A 72 9.59 2.45 -1.33
N PHE A 73 10.49 3.15 -2.03
CA PHE A 73 11.27 2.58 -3.11
C PHE A 73 12.56 1.99 -2.54
N GLN A 74 12.79 0.70 -2.74
CA GLN A 74 13.98 -0.01 -2.23
C GLN A 74 15.26 0.42 -2.97
N SER A 75 15.13 0.89 -4.20
CA SER A 75 16.26 1.34 -5.01
C SER A 75 15.87 2.47 -5.97
N ALA A 76 16.88 3.20 -6.46
CA ALA A 76 16.70 4.16 -7.55
C ALA A 76 16.18 3.49 -8.83
N GLU A 77 16.59 2.26 -9.08
CA GLU A 77 16.19 1.46 -10.25
C GLU A 77 14.73 1.09 -10.18
N ALA A 78 14.19 0.77 -9.01
CA ALA A 78 12.76 0.52 -8.78
C ALA A 78 11.92 1.74 -9.21
N LEU A 79 12.32 2.95 -8.78
CA LEU A 79 11.63 4.18 -9.18
C LEU A 79 11.78 4.45 -10.67
N GLU A 80 12.95 4.18 -11.26
CA GLU A 80 13.16 4.35 -12.70
C GLU A 80 12.36 3.35 -13.53
N ASN A 81 12.27 2.07 -13.13
CA ASN A 81 11.59 1.02 -13.89
C ASN A 81 10.06 1.16 -13.84
N LEU A 82 9.52 1.59 -12.70
CA LEU A 82 8.08 1.66 -12.48
C LEU A 82 7.35 2.56 -13.49
N HIS A 83 8.00 3.59 -14.04
CA HIS A 83 7.37 4.48 -15.03
C HIS A 83 7.02 3.78 -16.35
N ASN A 84 7.74 2.71 -16.70
CA ASN A 84 7.58 1.96 -17.94
C ASN A 84 6.53 0.86 -17.86
N VAL A 85 5.93 0.62 -16.70
CA VAL A 85 4.94 -0.44 -16.49
C VAL A 85 3.75 -0.23 -17.41
N THR A 86 3.41 -1.30 -18.14
CA THR A 86 2.29 -1.38 -19.08
C THR A 86 1.23 -2.40 -18.66
N SER A 87 1.57 -3.31 -17.73
CA SER A 87 0.65 -4.29 -17.16
C SER A 87 0.87 -4.41 -15.66
N VAL A 88 -0.21 -4.40 -14.89
CA VAL A 88 -0.21 -4.65 -13.44
C VAL A 88 -0.95 -5.94 -13.19
N ILE A 89 -0.29 -6.87 -12.55
CA ILE A 89 -0.86 -8.12 -12.04
C ILE A 89 -1.10 -7.94 -10.55
N MET A 90 -2.30 -8.26 -10.08
CA MET A 90 -2.66 -8.15 -8.67
C MET A 90 -3.11 -9.49 -8.13
N ASP A 91 -2.61 -9.87 -6.96
CA ASP A 91 -3.24 -10.95 -6.21
C ASP A 91 -4.60 -10.50 -5.66
N LYS A 92 -5.48 -11.44 -5.37
CA LYS A 92 -6.77 -11.16 -4.75
C LYS A 92 -6.62 -10.87 -3.26
N THR A 93 -6.16 -11.87 -2.51
CA THR A 93 -6.23 -11.91 -1.05
C THR A 93 -5.22 -10.94 -0.43
N GLY A 94 -5.68 -10.10 0.51
CA GLY A 94 -4.83 -9.11 1.16
C GLY A 94 -4.41 -7.93 0.28
N THR A 95 -4.54 -8.04 -1.06
CA THR A 95 -4.17 -7.02 -2.04
C THR A 95 -5.37 -6.20 -2.48
N VAL A 96 -6.30 -6.78 -3.24
CA VAL A 96 -7.55 -6.10 -3.63
C VAL A 96 -8.66 -6.25 -2.60
N THR A 97 -8.54 -7.27 -1.73
CA THR A 97 -9.44 -7.52 -0.60
C THR A 97 -8.75 -7.18 0.71
N GLU A 98 -9.52 -7.12 1.81
CA GLU A 98 -9.00 -6.86 3.15
C GLU A 98 -8.06 -7.96 3.66
N GLY A 99 -8.11 -9.17 3.06
CA GLY A 99 -7.35 -10.34 3.49
C GLY A 99 -7.85 -10.95 4.80
N ARG A 100 -9.01 -10.48 5.26
CA ARG A 100 -9.69 -10.97 6.46
C ARG A 100 -11.13 -11.29 6.11
N PRO A 101 -11.52 -12.58 6.09
CA PRO A 101 -12.90 -12.97 5.88
C PRO A 101 -13.83 -12.31 6.91
N VAL A 102 -15.01 -11.90 6.46
CA VAL A 102 -16.07 -11.36 7.31
C VAL A 102 -17.39 -12.07 7.01
N VAL A 103 -18.26 -12.15 8.02
CA VAL A 103 -19.63 -12.64 7.81
C VAL A 103 -20.42 -11.53 7.10
N THR A 104 -20.91 -11.84 5.90
CA THR A 104 -21.69 -10.90 5.10
C THR A 104 -23.21 -11.12 5.22
N ASP A 105 -23.62 -12.37 5.43
CA ASP A 105 -25.03 -12.73 5.55
C ASP A 105 -25.21 -13.87 6.57
N VAL A 106 -26.33 -13.84 7.27
CA VAL A 106 -26.77 -14.88 8.19
C VAL A 106 -28.24 -15.19 7.92
N GLN A 107 -28.56 -16.45 7.69
CA GLN A 107 -29.93 -16.88 7.52
C GLN A 107 -30.24 -18.04 8.49
N THR A 108 -31.29 -17.86 9.28
CA THR A 108 -31.79 -18.86 10.22
C THR A 108 -32.77 -19.83 9.58
N ASN A 109 -32.94 -21.01 10.16
CA ASN A 109 -33.92 -22.02 9.76
C ASN A 109 -34.59 -22.63 10.98
N GLY A 110 -35.71 -22.02 11.39
CA GLY A 110 -36.53 -22.52 12.49
C GLY A 110 -35.99 -22.31 13.90
N ILE A 111 -34.94 -21.47 14.05
CA ILE A 111 -34.42 -21.01 15.34
C ILE A 111 -34.26 -19.48 15.33
N GLU A 112 -34.21 -18.87 16.49
CA GLU A 112 -33.92 -17.45 16.65
C GLU A 112 -32.44 -17.12 16.28
N LYS A 113 -32.20 -15.89 15.81
CA LYS A 113 -30.88 -15.45 15.35
C LYS A 113 -29.87 -15.54 16.47
N ASP A 114 -30.20 -15.13 17.67
CA ASP A 114 -29.31 -15.14 18.84
C ASP A 114 -28.91 -16.55 19.26
N GLU A 115 -29.84 -17.50 19.10
CA GLU A 115 -29.56 -18.93 19.32
C GLU A 115 -28.56 -19.48 18.28
N LEU A 116 -28.75 -19.14 17.01
CA LEU A 116 -27.83 -19.52 15.94
C LEU A 116 -26.45 -18.92 16.15
N LEU A 117 -26.36 -17.62 16.56
CA LEU A 117 -25.11 -16.95 16.85
C LEU A 117 -24.37 -17.56 18.03
N SER A 118 -25.11 -17.92 19.10
CA SER A 118 -24.52 -18.59 20.27
C SER A 118 -24.00 -19.97 19.92
N LEU A 119 -24.73 -20.72 19.10
CA LEU A 119 -24.29 -22.01 18.58
C LEU A 119 -23.01 -21.86 17.74
N ALA A 120 -22.99 -20.89 16.80
CA ALA A 120 -21.87 -20.65 15.90
C ALA A 120 -20.62 -20.22 16.67
N LEU A 121 -20.76 -19.29 17.63
CA LEU A 121 -19.67 -18.87 18.51
C LEU A 121 -19.06 -20.05 19.26
N SER A 122 -19.92 -20.88 19.86
CA SER A 122 -19.49 -22.00 20.69
C SER A 122 -18.72 -23.06 19.90
N LEU A 123 -19.16 -23.34 18.67
CA LEU A 123 -18.49 -24.30 17.79
C LEU A 123 -17.19 -23.76 17.22
N GLU A 124 -17.21 -22.54 16.64
CA GLU A 124 -16.10 -22.00 15.86
C GLU A 124 -14.95 -21.45 16.73
N LYS A 125 -15.22 -21.08 17.98
CA LYS A 125 -14.17 -20.58 18.90
C LYS A 125 -13.03 -21.58 19.13
N ARG A 126 -13.26 -22.85 18.84
CA ARG A 126 -12.26 -23.94 19.00
C ARG A 126 -11.58 -24.32 17.68
N SER A 127 -11.91 -23.64 16.61
CA SER A 127 -11.35 -23.88 15.27
C SER A 127 -10.30 -22.83 14.94
N ASP A 128 -9.16 -23.28 14.44
CA ASP A 128 -8.08 -22.37 13.96
C ASP A 128 -8.27 -21.95 12.50
N HIS A 129 -9.44 -22.22 11.91
CA HIS A 129 -9.69 -21.90 10.50
C HIS A 129 -10.01 -20.38 10.33
N PRO A 130 -9.47 -19.69 9.31
CA PRO A 130 -9.73 -18.25 9.09
C PRO A 130 -11.22 -17.86 8.96
N LEU A 131 -12.05 -18.79 8.48
CA LEU A 131 -13.52 -18.56 8.42
C LEU A 131 -14.16 -18.63 9.80
N ALA A 132 -13.61 -19.45 10.72
CA ALA A 132 -14.06 -19.51 12.10
C ALA A 132 -13.82 -18.19 12.83
N ASP A 133 -12.65 -17.58 12.66
CA ASP A 133 -12.34 -16.26 13.22
C ASP A 133 -13.34 -15.20 12.79
N ALA A 134 -13.78 -15.24 11.53
CA ALA A 134 -14.79 -14.31 11.01
C ALA A 134 -16.13 -14.46 11.74
N ILE A 135 -16.56 -15.71 11.96
CA ILE A 135 -17.83 -16.04 12.63
C ILE A 135 -17.74 -15.66 14.10
N VAL A 136 -16.65 -15.98 14.77
CA VAL A 136 -16.41 -15.65 16.19
C VAL A 136 -16.46 -14.14 16.41
N ARG A 137 -15.77 -13.35 15.57
CA ARG A 137 -15.79 -11.89 15.65
C ARG A 137 -17.21 -11.35 15.47
N TYR A 138 -17.89 -11.81 14.41
CA TYR A 138 -19.27 -11.36 14.14
C TYR A 138 -20.22 -11.71 15.28
N ALA A 139 -20.12 -12.92 15.84
CA ALA A 139 -20.94 -13.33 16.97
C ALA A 139 -20.69 -12.49 18.23
N HIS A 140 -19.42 -12.14 18.52
CA HIS A 140 -19.06 -11.22 19.62
C HIS A 140 -19.63 -9.82 19.40
N GLU A 141 -19.54 -9.26 18.19
CA GLU A 141 -20.14 -7.96 17.84
C GLU A 141 -21.65 -7.93 18.03
N GLN A 142 -22.32 -9.09 17.90
CA GLN A 142 -23.77 -9.25 18.14
C GLN A 142 -24.08 -9.65 19.60
N ASN A 143 -23.09 -9.63 20.52
CA ASN A 143 -23.23 -10.02 21.93
C ASN A 143 -23.74 -11.46 22.14
N ALA A 144 -23.38 -12.40 21.28
CA ALA A 144 -23.73 -13.79 21.41
C ALA A 144 -23.08 -14.42 22.66
N VAL A 145 -23.79 -15.32 23.31
CA VAL A 145 -23.33 -15.98 24.55
C VAL A 145 -22.71 -17.33 24.21
N GLU A 146 -21.48 -17.54 24.66
CA GLU A 146 -20.80 -18.85 24.52
C GLU A 146 -21.45 -19.90 25.39
N ARG A 147 -21.62 -21.12 24.85
CA ARG A 147 -22.16 -22.29 25.55
C ARG A 147 -21.08 -23.34 25.76
N ASN A 148 -21.30 -24.25 26.70
CA ASN A 148 -20.33 -25.33 26.98
C ASN A 148 -20.29 -26.35 25.83
N VAL A 149 -19.07 -26.67 25.37
CA VAL A 149 -18.81 -27.57 24.22
C VAL A 149 -17.98 -28.76 24.70
N SER A 150 -18.44 -29.97 24.36
CA SER A 150 -17.73 -31.23 24.53
C SER A 150 -17.60 -31.98 23.19
N ASP A 151 -16.81 -33.05 23.17
CA ASP A 151 -16.66 -33.99 22.05
C ASP A 151 -16.31 -33.28 20.72
N PHE A 152 -15.42 -32.30 20.78
CA PHE A 152 -15.03 -31.51 19.61
C PHE A 152 -14.13 -32.36 18.68
N GLU A 153 -14.54 -32.45 17.41
CA GLU A 153 -13.83 -33.14 16.34
C GLU A 153 -13.77 -32.27 15.10
N MET A 154 -12.58 -32.08 14.55
CA MET A 154 -12.38 -31.42 13.25
C MET A 154 -12.40 -32.47 12.14
N VAL A 155 -13.26 -32.28 11.13
CA VAL A 155 -13.34 -33.14 9.94
C VAL A 155 -12.64 -32.42 8.79
N GLU A 156 -11.48 -32.92 8.39
CA GLU A 156 -10.61 -32.29 7.42
C GLU A 156 -11.34 -31.94 6.10
N GLY A 157 -11.25 -30.68 5.68
CA GLY A 157 -11.85 -30.16 4.45
C GLY A 157 -13.38 -30.12 4.45
N GLN A 158 -14.07 -30.43 5.57
CA GLN A 158 -15.53 -30.45 5.65
C GLN A 158 -16.10 -29.54 6.72
N GLY A 159 -15.52 -29.51 7.94
CA GLY A 159 -16.02 -28.69 9.04
C GLY A 159 -15.74 -29.31 10.41
N ILE A 160 -16.61 -29.07 11.38
CA ILE A 160 -16.45 -29.46 12.78
C ILE A 160 -17.71 -30.15 13.32
N ARG A 161 -17.53 -31.08 14.24
CA ARG A 161 -18.57 -31.74 15.05
C ARG A 161 -18.29 -31.49 16.51
N ALA A 162 -19.32 -31.32 17.30
CA ALA A 162 -19.19 -31.23 18.76
C ALA A 162 -20.56 -31.45 19.42
N SER A 163 -20.57 -31.58 20.74
CA SER A 163 -21.79 -31.50 21.56
C SER A 163 -21.83 -30.14 22.25
N VAL A 164 -22.90 -29.37 22.03
CA VAL A 164 -23.14 -28.09 22.72
C VAL A 164 -24.25 -28.31 23.75
N GLU A 165 -23.90 -28.18 25.04
CA GLU A 165 -24.82 -28.46 26.15
C GLU A 165 -25.46 -29.87 26.06
N GLY A 166 -24.71 -30.88 25.58
CA GLY A 166 -25.16 -32.25 25.39
C GLY A 166 -25.98 -32.48 24.10
N VAL A 167 -26.21 -31.44 23.28
CA VAL A 167 -26.87 -31.56 21.99
C VAL A 167 -25.81 -31.77 20.89
N PRO A 168 -25.94 -32.82 20.05
CA PRO A 168 -25.03 -33.02 18.94
C PRO A 168 -25.20 -31.89 17.88
N CYS A 169 -24.09 -31.23 17.60
CA CYS A 169 -24.04 -30.08 16.69
C CYS A 169 -22.92 -30.25 15.66
N MET A 170 -23.05 -29.56 14.54
CA MET A 170 -22.01 -29.49 13.51
C MET A 170 -22.04 -28.16 12.78
N ALA A 171 -20.85 -27.77 12.28
CA ALA A 171 -20.69 -26.62 11.40
C ALA A 171 -19.77 -27.00 10.24
N GLY A 172 -20.16 -26.66 9.00
CA GLY A 172 -19.35 -27.01 7.83
C GLY A 172 -20.05 -26.82 6.49
N ASN A 173 -19.45 -27.39 5.45
CA ASN A 173 -19.96 -27.32 4.09
C ASN A 173 -21.12 -28.31 3.84
N GLU A 174 -21.81 -28.17 2.70
CA GLU A 174 -22.93 -29.07 2.33
C GLU A 174 -22.51 -30.56 2.33
N ARG A 175 -21.27 -30.87 1.93
CA ARG A 175 -20.76 -32.27 1.90
C ARG A 175 -20.77 -32.92 3.28
N MET A 176 -20.39 -32.15 4.31
CA MET A 176 -20.38 -32.62 5.68
C MET A 176 -21.79 -32.97 6.18
N LEU A 177 -22.77 -32.12 5.87
CA LEU A 177 -24.16 -32.38 6.26
C LEU A 177 -24.68 -33.65 5.57
N LEU A 178 -24.47 -33.78 4.27
CA LEU A 178 -24.88 -34.95 3.48
C LEU A 178 -24.20 -36.25 3.99
N ALA A 179 -22.89 -36.21 4.26
CA ALA A 179 -22.13 -37.34 4.82
C ALA A 179 -22.65 -37.76 6.21
N SER A 180 -23.25 -36.82 6.94
CA SER A 180 -23.86 -37.07 8.25
C SER A 180 -25.34 -37.48 8.16
N GLY A 181 -25.86 -37.72 6.94
CA GLY A 181 -27.26 -38.08 6.70
C GLY A 181 -28.26 -36.95 6.92
N LEU A 182 -27.79 -35.69 6.87
CA LEU A 182 -28.62 -34.49 7.01
C LEU A 182 -28.93 -33.91 5.63
N ALA A 183 -30.21 -33.83 5.29
CA ALA A 183 -30.66 -33.15 4.08
C ALA A 183 -30.73 -31.64 4.34
N VAL A 184 -30.09 -30.87 3.47
CA VAL A 184 -30.21 -29.39 3.46
C VAL A 184 -31.58 -29.04 2.88
N PRO A 185 -32.42 -28.22 3.57
CA PRO A 185 -33.71 -27.75 3.01
C PRO A 185 -33.54 -27.05 1.67
N GLY A 186 -34.46 -27.24 0.75
CA GLY A 186 -34.40 -26.69 -0.61
C GLY A 186 -34.17 -25.18 -0.63
N SER A 187 -34.83 -24.43 0.22
CA SER A 187 -34.64 -22.97 0.38
C SER A 187 -33.22 -22.60 0.79
N MET A 188 -32.61 -23.36 1.72
CA MET A 188 -31.26 -23.14 2.17
C MET A 188 -30.23 -23.51 1.11
N LYS A 189 -30.52 -24.55 0.30
CA LYS A 189 -29.68 -24.96 -0.82
C LYS A 189 -29.67 -23.92 -1.93
N GLU A 190 -30.81 -23.35 -2.29
CA GLU A 190 -30.92 -22.27 -3.27
C GLU A 190 -30.18 -21.00 -2.78
N LEU A 191 -30.32 -20.67 -1.49
CA LEU A 191 -29.63 -19.53 -0.89
C LEU A 191 -28.11 -19.72 -0.87
N SER A 192 -27.64 -20.91 -0.47
CA SER A 192 -26.23 -21.27 -0.51
C SER A 192 -25.66 -21.17 -1.94
N ALA A 193 -26.40 -21.62 -2.94
CA ALA A 193 -26.00 -21.49 -4.34
C ALA A 193 -25.92 -20.02 -4.78
N LYS A 194 -26.82 -19.14 -4.32
CA LYS A 194 -26.76 -17.70 -4.55
C LYS A 194 -25.54 -17.07 -3.89
N PHE A 195 -25.22 -17.44 -2.64
CA PHE A 195 -24.03 -16.97 -1.95
C PHE A 195 -22.75 -17.40 -2.69
N ALA A 196 -22.66 -18.66 -3.09
CA ALA A 196 -21.52 -19.17 -3.86
C ALA A 196 -21.38 -18.46 -5.22
N ALA A 197 -22.51 -18.17 -5.90
CA ALA A 197 -22.50 -17.41 -7.16
C ALA A 197 -22.04 -15.94 -6.97
N ALA A 198 -22.25 -15.38 -5.77
CA ALA A 198 -21.77 -14.05 -5.38
C ALA A 198 -20.34 -14.05 -4.80
N GLY A 199 -19.60 -15.17 -4.91
CA GLY A 199 -18.23 -15.25 -4.42
C GLY A 199 -18.07 -15.45 -2.91
N LYS A 200 -19.17 -15.77 -2.21
CA LYS A 200 -19.18 -15.99 -0.76
C LYS A 200 -19.09 -17.48 -0.44
N THR A 201 -18.49 -17.82 0.69
CA THR A 201 -18.40 -19.19 1.18
C THR A 201 -19.54 -19.47 2.14
N PRO A 202 -20.52 -20.33 1.78
CA PRO A 202 -21.58 -20.72 2.68
C PRO A 202 -21.11 -21.77 3.68
N LEU A 203 -21.38 -21.54 4.97
CA LEU A 203 -21.14 -22.45 6.07
C LEU A 203 -22.47 -22.76 6.78
N PHE A 204 -22.83 -24.02 6.83
CA PHE A 204 -24.06 -24.48 7.46
C PHE A 204 -23.82 -24.85 8.92
N PHE A 205 -24.80 -24.54 9.76
CA PHE A 205 -24.86 -24.94 11.17
C PHE A 205 -26.03 -25.85 11.39
N ALA A 206 -25.83 -26.93 12.11
CA ALA A 206 -26.89 -27.88 12.43
C ALA A 206 -26.83 -28.28 13.91
N ALA A 207 -27.98 -28.41 14.52
CA ALA A 207 -28.15 -28.89 15.89
C ALA A 207 -29.27 -29.95 15.94
N ASN A 208 -29.11 -30.98 16.76
CA ASN A 208 -30.07 -32.04 16.95
C ASN A 208 -30.60 -32.62 15.61
N ARG A 209 -29.67 -32.90 14.68
CA ARG A 209 -29.93 -33.45 13.34
C ARG A 209 -30.83 -32.57 12.45
N LYS A 210 -30.93 -31.28 12.70
CA LYS A 210 -31.62 -30.29 11.86
C LYS A 210 -30.70 -29.15 11.48
N VAL A 211 -30.80 -28.68 10.24
CA VAL A 211 -30.10 -27.50 9.80
C VAL A 211 -30.69 -26.29 10.53
N ALA A 212 -29.89 -25.60 11.31
CA ALA A 212 -30.25 -24.43 12.11
C ALA A 212 -30.11 -23.11 11.31
N GLY A 213 -29.14 -23.05 10.39
CA GLY A 213 -28.94 -21.89 9.56
C GLY A 213 -27.70 -21.98 8.67
N VAL A 214 -27.44 -20.91 7.93
CA VAL A 214 -26.28 -20.75 7.07
C VAL A 214 -25.68 -19.36 7.24
N PHE A 215 -24.36 -19.32 7.36
CA PHE A 215 -23.54 -18.09 7.29
C PHE A 215 -22.90 -18.00 5.92
N ALA A 216 -22.85 -16.79 5.35
CA ALA A 216 -22.02 -16.51 4.20
C ALA A 216 -20.82 -15.69 4.65
N VAL A 217 -19.63 -16.20 4.37
CA VAL A 217 -18.36 -15.54 4.70
C VAL A 217 -17.64 -15.19 3.42
N ALA A 218 -17.13 -13.98 3.31
CA ALA A 218 -16.38 -13.54 2.16
C ALA A 218 -15.20 -12.63 2.57
N ASP A 219 -14.17 -12.63 1.76
CA ASP A 219 -13.10 -11.65 1.83
C ASP A 219 -13.54 -10.42 1.01
N VAL A 220 -13.78 -9.31 1.71
CA VAL A 220 -14.41 -8.11 1.15
C VAL A 220 -13.40 -7.26 0.40
N LEU A 221 -13.80 -6.68 -0.72
CA LEU A 221 -12.99 -5.74 -1.47
C LEU A 221 -12.67 -4.49 -0.64
N LYS A 222 -11.41 -4.02 -0.70
CA LYS A 222 -11.05 -2.74 -0.10
C LYS A 222 -11.81 -1.61 -0.80
N PRO A 223 -12.25 -0.57 -0.08
CA PRO A 223 -13.08 0.51 -0.64
C PRO A 223 -12.45 1.21 -1.85
N THR A 224 -11.13 1.29 -1.89
CA THR A 224 -10.36 1.97 -2.93
C THR A 224 -10.00 1.09 -4.12
N SER A 225 -10.14 -0.24 -4.04
CA SER A 225 -9.66 -1.18 -5.06
C SER A 225 -10.26 -0.93 -6.43
N ARG A 226 -11.58 -0.69 -6.50
CA ARG A 226 -12.25 -0.39 -7.77
C ARG A 226 -11.75 0.91 -8.40
N ALA A 227 -11.59 1.97 -7.59
CA ALA A 227 -11.07 3.27 -8.06
C ALA A 227 -9.62 3.15 -8.54
N ALA A 228 -8.81 2.34 -7.87
CA ALA A 228 -7.43 2.08 -8.26
C ALA A 228 -7.35 1.37 -9.63
N VAL A 229 -8.15 0.30 -9.83
CA VAL A 229 -8.24 -0.40 -11.11
C VAL A 229 -8.65 0.56 -12.23
N GLN A 230 -9.73 1.32 -12.06
CA GLN A 230 -10.18 2.28 -13.06
C GLN A 230 -9.13 3.35 -13.38
N THR A 231 -8.36 3.77 -12.38
CA THR A 231 -7.30 4.77 -12.58
C THR A 231 -6.13 4.18 -13.36
N LEU A 232 -5.74 2.94 -13.09
CA LEU A 232 -4.71 2.22 -13.87
C LEU A 232 -5.13 2.07 -15.33
N GLU A 233 -6.38 1.67 -15.59
CA GLU A 233 -6.89 1.56 -16.97
C GLU A 233 -6.91 2.92 -17.69
N LYS A 234 -7.32 4.02 -17.01
CA LYS A 234 -7.22 5.39 -17.54
C LYS A 234 -5.78 5.80 -17.86
N MET A 235 -4.80 5.22 -17.17
CA MET A 235 -3.38 5.43 -17.43
C MET A 235 -2.84 4.54 -18.57
N ASN A 236 -3.71 3.80 -19.27
CA ASN A 236 -3.40 2.78 -20.31
C ASN A 236 -2.51 1.65 -19.76
N ILE A 237 -2.77 1.20 -18.56
CA ILE A 237 -2.12 0.05 -17.92
C ILE A 237 -3.13 -1.09 -17.91
N GLU A 238 -2.74 -2.22 -18.46
CA GLU A 238 -3.53 -3.45 -18.42
C GLU A 238 -3.54 -4.02 -17.01
N VAL A 239 -4.72 -4.38 -16.51
CA VAL A 239 -4.88 -4.93 -15.16
C VAL A 239 -5.33 -6.39 -15.25
N THR A 240 -4.60 -7.28 -14.59
CA THR A 240 -4.90 -8.70 -14.49
C THR A 240 -5.07 -9.08 -13.02
N LEU A 241 -6.18 -9.72 -12.66
CA LEU A 241 -6.43 -10.26 -11.33
C LEU A 241 -6.01 -11.74 -11.29
N LEU A 242 -5.19 -12.12 -10.31
CA LEU A 242 -4.88 -13.51 -10.00
C LEU A 242 -5.63 -13.97 -8.75
N THR A 243 -6.18 -15.18 -8.79
CA THR A 243 -6.82 -15.78 -7.63
C THR A 243 -6.77 -17.31 -7.67
N GLY A 244 -6.65 -17.92 -6.51
CA GLY A 244 -6.83 -19.37 -6.33
C GLY A 244 -8.28 -19.82 -6.34
N ASP A 245 -9.25 -18.89 -6.33
CA ASP A 245 -10.67 -19.21 -6.34
C ASP A 245 -11.10 -19.90 -7.64
N ASN A 246 -12.25 -20.58 -7.58
CA ASN A 246 -12.87 -21.14 -8.77
C ASN A 246 -13.33 -20.03 -9.75
N LYS A 247 -13.52 -20.40 -11.01
CA LYS A 247 -13.86 -19.47 -12.11
C LYS A 247 -15.09 -18.63 -11.87
N LYS A 248 -16.12 -19.15 -11.16
CA LYS A 248 -17.36 -18.42 -10.89
C LYS A 248 -17.13 -17.29 -9.88
N THR A 249 -16.46 -17.59 -8.78
CA THR A 249 -16.08 -16.61 -7.76
C THR A 249 -15.16 -15.54 -8.33
N ALA A 250 -14.15 -15.96 -9.10
CA ALA A 250 -13.21 -15.07 -9.76
C ALA A 250 -13.91 -14.09 -10.73
N ALA A 251 -14.87 -14.59 -11.53
CA ALA A 251 -15.64 -13.76 -12.45
C ALA A 251 -16.53 -12.73 -11.71
N ALA A 252 -17.14 -13.12 -10.59
CA ALA A 252 -17.95 -12.21 -9.77
C ALA A 252 -17.09 -11.05 -9.23
N ILE A 253 -15.94 -11.35 -8.64
CA ILE A 253 -15.00 -10.36 -8.10
C ILE A 253 -14.45 -9.45 -9.22
N ALA A 254 -14.06 -10.03 -10.37
CA ALA A 254 -13.58 -9.27 -11.51
C ALA A 254 -14.63 -8.28 -12.02
N SER A 255 -15.90 -8.69 -12.10
CA SER A 255 -17.01 -7.83 -12.48
C SER A 255 -17.24 -6.69 -11.49
N GLU A 256 -17.15 -6.95 -10.19
CA GLU A 256 -17.28 -5.95 -9.14
C GLU A 256 -16.15 -4.93 -9.16
N LEU A 257 -14.91 -5.37 -9.38
CA LEU A 257 -13.73 -4.52 -9.54
C LEU A 257 -13.71 -3.75 -10.86
N GLY A 258 -14.36 -4.27 -11.89
CA GLY A 258 -14.28 -3.77 -13.25
C GLY A 258 -13.03 -4.24 -14.01
N VAL A 259 -12.35 -5.30 -13.56
CA VAL A 259 -11.17 -5.88 -14.22
C VAL A 259 -11.61 -6.75 -15.39
N ARG A 260 -10.94 -6.57 -16.55
CA ARG A 260 -11.27 -7.31 -17.78
C ARG A 260 -10.64 -8.70 -17.87
N GLU A 261 -9.49 -8.87 -17.25
CA GLU A 261 -8.74 -10.11 -17.29
C GLU A 261 -8.59 -10.69 -15.89
N VAL A 262 -9.10 -11.91 -15.70
CA VAL A 262 -8.96 -12.67 -14.47
C VAL A 262 -8.43 -14.06 -14.76
N ILE A 263 -7.44 -14.49 -14.00
CA ILE A 263 -6.89 -15.85 -14.07
C ILE A 263 -7.23 -16.52 -12.74
N ALA A 264 -8.10 -17.52 -12.82
CA ALA A 264 -8.65 -18.28 -11.70
C ALA A 264 -7.90 -19.60 -11.49
N GLU A 265 -8.09 -20.22 -10.34
CA GLU A 265 -7.54 -21.55 -9.99
C GLU A 265 -6.01 -21.57 -10.05
N VAL A 266 -5.36 -20.42 -9.73
CA VAL A 266 -3.90 -20.26 -9.77
C VAL A 266 -3.29 -20.79 -8.47
N LEU A 267 -2.37 -21.74 -8.61
CA LEU A 267 -1.58 -22.21 -7.47
C LEU A 267 -0.45 -21.20 -7.16
N PRO A 268 0.03 -21.11 -5.92
CA PRO A 268 1.10 -20.18 -5.55
C PRO A 268 2.34 -20.27 -6.45
N GLN A 269 2.74 -21.50 -6.81
CA GLN A 269 3.88 -21.76 -7.67
C GLN A 269 3.69 -21.33 -9.15
N ASP A 270 2.44 -21.16 -9.61
CA ASP A 270 2.14 -20.76 -10.99
C ASP A 270 2.16 -19.24 -11.19
N LYS A 271 2.11 -18.45 -10.12
CA LYS A 271 2.08 -16.98 -10.19
C LYS A 271 3.31 -16.42 -10.91
N GLU A 272 4.50 -16.95 -10.62
CA GLU A 272 5.75 -16.57 -11.32
C GLU A 272 5.69 -16.86 -12.81
N ARG A 273 5.14 -18.01 -13.20
CA ARG A 273 4.99 -18.40 -14.60
C ARG A 273 4.10 -17.40 -15.37
N ILE A 274 3.00 -16.97 -14.77
CA ILE A 274 2.08 -15.99 -15.40
C ILE A 274 2.79 -14.64 -15.61
N VAL A 275 3.57 -14.16 -14.64
CA VAL A 275 4.39 -12.95 -14.80
C VAL A 275 5.34 -13.11 -15.99
N ARG A 276 6.05 -14.22 -16.08
CA ARG A 276 6.98 -14.52 -17.18
C ARG A 276 6.29 -14.57 -18.55
N GLU A 277 5.10 -15.16 -18.65
CA GLU A 277 4.30 -15.21 -19.86
C GLU A 277 3.92 -13.80 -20.35
N LYS A 278 3.47 -12.92 -19.44
CA LYS A 278 3.18 -11.51 -19.76
C LYS A 278 4.43 -10.75 -20.22
N GLN A 279 5.58 -10.98 -19.56
CA GLN A 279 6.86 -10.39 -19.97
C GLN A 279 7.29 -10.90 -21.36
N ALA A 280 7.11 -12.19 -21.64
CA ALA A 280 7.40 -12.79 -22.96
C ALA A 280 6.50 -12.21 -24.07
N ALA A 281 5.28 -11.77 -23.73
CA ALA A 281 4.40 -11.03 -24.63
C ALA A 281 4.80 -9.55 -24.83
N GLY A 282 5.96 -9.13 -24.31
CA GLY A 282 6.50 -7.77 -24.45
C GLY A 282 5.94 -6.75 -23.47
N ARG A 283 5.22 -7.19 -22.44
CA ARG A 283 4.70 -6.29 -21.39
C ARG A 283 5.78 -5.98 -20.36
N LYS A 284 5.77 -4.75 -19.84
CA LYS A 284 6.48 -4.37 -18.63
C LYS A 284 5.54 -4.56 -17.45
N VAL A 285 5.87 -5.54 -16.61
CA VAL A 285 4.95 -6.07 -15.60
C VAL A 285 5.31 -5.55 -14.22
N ALA A 286 4.34 -4.96 -13.52
CA ALA A 286 4.39 -4.83 -12.07
C ALA A 286 3.50 -5.91 -11.44
N MET A 287 4.02 -6.60 -10.43
CA MET A 287 3.24 -7.53 -9.58
C MET A 287 2.93 -6.85 -8.27
N VAL A 288 1.67 -6.88 -7.85
CA VAL A 288 1.21 -6.36 -6.55
C VAL A 288 0.68 -7.53 -5.72
N GLY A 289 1.22 -7.71 -4.53
CA GLY A 289 0.86 -8.80 -3.63
C GLY A 289 1.17 -8.49 -2.17
N ASP A 290 0.70 -9.34 -1.25
CA ASP A 290 0.95 -9.23 0.20
C ASP A 290 2.30 -9.84 0.64
N GLY A 291 2.92 -10.60 -0.21
CA GLY A 291 4.31 -11.03 -0.18
C GLY A 291 4.62 -12.42 0.32
N ILE A 292 3.80 -13.10 1.10
CA ILE A 292 4.17 -14.45 1.61
C ILE A 292 4.11 -15.47 0.47
N ASN A 293 2.98 -15.54 -0.20
CA ASN A 293 2.74 -16.48 -1.30
C ASN A 293 3.16 -15.92 -2.66
N ASP A 294 3.41 -14.62 -2.74
CA ASP A 294 3.70 -13.90 -3.98
C ASP A 294 5.18 -13.61 -4.17
N ALA A 295 6.04 -13.88 -3.18
CA ALA A 295 7.45 -13.53 -3.22
C ALA A 295 8.18 -13.95 -4.52
N PRO A 296 7.99 -15.16 -5.07
CA PRO A 296 8.60 -15.52 -6.34
C PRO A 296 8.10 -14.69 -7.53
N ALA A 297 6.80 -14.34 -7.54
CA ALA A 297 6.19 -13.53 -8.58
C ALA A 297 6.60 -12.04 -8.47
N LEU A 298 6.70 -11.52 -7.24
CA LEU A 298 7.21 -10.17 -6.96
C LEU A 298 8.66 -10.02 -7.43
N ALA A 299 9.53 -10.96 -7.06
CA ALA A 299 10.94 -10.95 -7.48
C ALA A 299 11.12 -11.14 -9.00
N ARG A 300 10.17 -11.83 -9.67
CA ARG A 300 10.22 -12.07 -11.13
C ARG A 300 9.77 -10.87 -11.95
N ALA A 301 8.85 -10.07 -11.45
CA ALA A 301 8.29 -8.92 -12.17
C ALA A 301 9.36 -7.89 -12.55
N ASP A 302 9.08 -7.00 -13.51
CA ASP A 302 9.95 -5.85 -13.78
C ASP A 302 9.98 -4.89 -12.59
N VAL A 303 8.89 -4.85 -11.80
CA VAL A 303 8.80 -4.18 -10.50
C VAL A 303 7.85 -4.96 -9.59
N GLY A 304 8.35 -5.47 -8.47
CA GLY A 304 7.53 -6.06 -7.41
C GLY A 304 7.03 -4.98 -6.45
N ILE A 305 5.75 -4.98 -6.12
CA ILE A 305 5.10 -4.04 -5.20
C ILE A 305 4.45 -4.83 -4.07
N ALA A 306 5.01 -4.74 -2.86
CA ALA A 306 4.39 -5.31 -1.66
C ALA A 306 3.39 -4.33 -1.05
N ILE A 307 2.20 -4.81 -0.68
CA ILE A 307 1.13 -4.01 -0.10
C ILE A 307 0.93 -4.35 1.38
N GLY A 308 0.79 -3.29 2.20
CA GLY A 308 0.69 -3.40 3.66
C GLY A 308 2.06 -3.55 4.33
N ALA A 309 2.13 -3.30 5.63
CA ALA A 309 3.32 -3.58 6.46
C ALA A 309 3.52 -5.10 6.62
N GLY A 310 3.53 -5.81 5.48
CA GLY A 310 3.59 -7.25 5.38
C GLY A 310 4.83 -7.84 6.06
N THR A 311 4.91 -9.14 6.03
CA THR A 311 6.03 -9.91 6.60
C THR A 311 7.38 -9.45 6.03
N ASP A 312 8.46 -9.63 6.79
CA ASP A 312 9.84 -9.33 6.36
C ASP A 312 10.18 -9.95 5.00
N VAL A 313 9.55 -11.09 4.66
CA VAL A 313 9.70 -11.76 3.35
C VAL A 313 9.13 -10.94 2.21
N ALA A 314 7.98 -10.28 2.40
CA ALA A 314 7.39 -9.38 1.39
C ALA A 314 8.29 -8.18 1.13
N ILE A 315 8.74 -7.55 2.21
CA ILE A 315 9.61 -6.37 2.16
C ILE A 315 10.91 -6.69 1.42
N SER A 316 11.51 -7.85 1.70
CA SER A 316 12.78 -8.25 1.07
C SER A 316 12.66 -8.68 -0.40
N SER A 317 11.46 -9.06 -0.85
CA SER A 317 11.23 -9.58 -2.21
C SER A 317 10.67 -8.53 -3.18
N ALA A 318 10.25 -7.36 -2.68
CA ALA A 318 9.64 -6.32 -3.49
C ALA A 318 10.60 -5.15 -3.75
N ASP A 319 10.44 -4.49 -4.88
CA ASP A 319 11.15 -3.26 -5.25
C ASP A 319 10.51 -2.01 -4.62
N VAL A 320 9.21 -2.08 -4.38
CA VAL A 320 8.40 -1.00 -3.79
C VAL A 320 7.54 -1.57 -2.66
N VAL A 321 7.54 -0.90 -1.51
CA VAL A 321 6.71 -1.28 -0.37
C VAL A 321 5.69 -0.19 -0.09
N LEU A 322 4.41 -0.56 -0.06
CA LEU A 322 3.31 0.31 0.31
C LEU A 322 3.02 0.12 1.80
N MET A 323 3.29 1.15 2.60
CA MET A 323 3.13 1.11 4.06
C MET A 323 1.67 1.01 4.50
N LYS A 324 0.77 1.52 3.68
CA LYS A 324 -0.67 1.41 3.88
C LYS A 324 -1.21 0.24 3.07
N SER A 325 -2.21 -0.44 3.59
CA SER A 325 -2.87 -1.53 2.87
C SER A 325 -3.89 -0.98 1.87
N ASP A 326 -3.47 -0.06 0.97
CA ASP A 326 -4.33 0.66 0.04
C ASP A 326 -3.78 0.56 -1.40
N LEU A 327 -4.57 0.00 -2.31
CA LEU A 327 -4.17 -0.19 -3.71
C LEU A 327 -3.97 1.14 -4.47
N MET A 328 -4.60 2.24 -4.02
CA MET A 328 -4.34 3.58 -4.58
C MET A 328 -2.90 4.03 -4.39
N ASP A 329 -2.20 3.55 -3.37
CA ASP A 329 -0.78 3.87 -3.18
C ASP A 329 0.10 3.25 -4.29
N ALA A 330 -0.29 2.11 -4.89
CA ALA A 330 0.37 1.57 -6.08
C ALA A 330 0.18 2.49 -7.30
N VAL A 331 -1.02 3.04 -7.47
CA VAL A 331 -1.31 4.03 -8.52
C VAL A 331 -0.44 5.27 -8.33
N ASP A 332 -0.37 5.79 -7.09
CA ASP A 332 0.43 6.97 -6.76
C ASP A 332 1.93 6.73 -6.91
N ALA A 333 2.42 5.51 -6.61
CA ALA A 333 3.80 5.10 -6.88
C ALA A 333 4.14 5.20 -8.38
N ILE A 334 3.28 4.67 -9.25
CA ILE A 334 3.46 4.74 -10.72
C ILE A 334 3.40 6.19 -11.21
N ARG A 335 2.46 7.00 -10.73
CA ARG A 335 2.35 8.42 -11.07
C ARG A 335 3.58 9.21 -10.65
N LEU A 336 4.06 9.00 -9.43
CA LEU A 336 5.27 9.64 -8.90
C LEU A 336 6.50 9.26 -9.71
N SER A 337 6.66 7.99 -10.05
CA SER A 337 7.73 7.51 -10.92
C SER A 337 7.68 8.22 -12.28
N ARG A 338 6.52 8.22 -12.97
CA ARG A 338 6.33 8.92 -14.26
C ARG A 338 6.66 10.41 -14.16
N GLN A 339 6.27 11.06 -13.08
CA GLN A 339 6.56 12.49 -12.86
C GLN A 339 8.05 12.74 -12.60
N THR A 340 8.70 11.87 -11.83
CA THR A 340 10.15 11.96 -11.56
C THR A 340 10.95 11.80 -12.85
N ILE A 341 10.63 10.80 -13.67
CA ILE A 341 11.29 10.62 -14.96
C ILE A 341 11.04 11.77 -15.92
N ARG A 342 9.83 12.34 -15.95
CA ARG A 342 9.54 13.55 -16.71
C ARG A 342 10.41 14.72 -16.24
N ASN A 343 10.58 14.90 -14.95
CA ASN A 343 11.43 15.92 -14.36
C ASN A 343 12.90 15.72 -14.76
N ILE A 344 13.41 14.48 -14.69
CA ILE A 344 14.77 14.15 -15.15
C ILE A 344 14.96 14.53 -16.63
N ARG A 345 14.00 14.15 -17.50
CA ARG A 345 14.07 14.49 -18.94
C ARG A 345 14.07 16.00 -19.18
N GLN A 346 13.29 16.77 -18.42
CA GLN A 346 13.29 18.23 -18.48
C GLN A 346 14.64 18.80 -18.05
N ASN A 347 15.20 18.31 -16.94
CA ASN A 347 16.49 18.75 -16.47
C ASN A 347 17.61 18.48 -17.50
N LEU A 348 17.60 17.28 -18.10
CA LEU A 348 18.54 16.92 -19.15
C LEU A 348 18.39 17.82 -20.38
N PHE A 349 17.14 18.07 -20.83
CA PHE A 349 16.88 18.94 -21.95
C PHE A 349 17.46 20.35 -21.73
N TRP A 350 17.16 20.97 -20.60
CA TRP A 350 17.67 22.31 -20.29
C TRP A 350 19.18 22.33 -20.13
N ALA A 351 19.78 21.32 -19.51
CA ALA A 351 21.23 21.21 -19.37
C ALA A 351 21.96 21.20 -20.73
N PHE A 352 21.39 20.52 -21.74
CA PHE A 352 21.94 20.52 -23.09
C PHE A 352 21.62 21.80 -23.86
N PHE A 353 20.42 22.32 -23.71
CA PHE A 353 19.99 23.52 -24.44
C PHE A 353 20.87 24.72 -24.14
N TYR A 354 21.24 24.93 -22.87
CA TYR A 354 22.19 25.99 -22.49
C TYR A 354 23.55 25.80 -23.17
N ASN A 355 24.06 24.58 -23.23
CA ASN A 355 25.34 24.30 -23.86
C ASN A 355 25.28 24.51 -25.39
N CYS A 356 24.19 24.09 -26.04
CA CYS A 356 24.01 24.29 -27.49
C CYS A 356 24.01 25.77 -27.90
N ILE A 357 23.48 26.65 -27.06
CA ILE A 357 23.51 28.11 -27.29
C ILE A 357 24.86 28.69 -26.85
N GLY A 358 25.37 28.27 -25.71
CA GLY A 358 26.56 28.85 -25.09
C GLY A 358 27.86 28.55 -25.83
N ILE A 359 28.01 27.35 -26.39
CA ILE A 359 29.21 26.93 -27.11
C ILE A 359 29.52 27.81 -28.33
N PRO A 360 28.56 28.07 -29.28
CA PRO A 360 28.80 28.98 -30.40
C PRO A 360 29.18 30.40 -29.93
N ILE A 361 28.50 30.91 -28.90
CA ILE A 361 28.76 32.24 -28.36
C ILE A 361 30.15 32.32 -27.77
N ALA A 362 30.57 31.28 -27.00
CA ALA A 362 31.90 31.18 -26.42
C ALA A 362 32.98 31.03 -27.49
N ALA A 363 32.68 30.29 -28.57
CA ALA A 363 33.58 30.16 -29.73
C ALA A 363 33.78 31.49 -30.49
N GLY A 364 32.94 32.50 -30.26
CA GLY A 364 33.10 33.81 -30.86
C GLY A 364 32.10 34.11 -31.99
N ALA A 365 31.00 33.37 -32.15
CA ALA A 365 30.01 33.61 -33.21
C ALA A 365 29.42 35.03 -33.18
N LEU A 366 29.31 35.65 -32.01
CA LEU A 366 28.85 37.02 -31.85
C LEU A 366 29.97 38.08 -31.88
N TRP A 367 31.21 37.68 -31.96
CA TRP A 367 32.36 38.58 -31.99
C TRP A 367 32.42 39.36 -33.30
N VAL A 368 32.34 38.67 -34.43
CA VAL A 368 32.43 39.28 -35.76
C VAL A 368 31.27 40.24 -36.00
N PRO A 369 29.96 39.92 -35.80
CA PRO A 369 28.85 40.81 -36.11
C PRO A 369 28.62 41.89 -35.05
N PHE A 370 28.94 41.67 -33.77
CA PHE A 370 28.50 42.53 -32.68
C PHE A 370 29.60 42.96 -31.72
N GLY A 371 30.84 42.46 -31.88
CA GLY A 371 31.95 42.71 -30.94
C GLY A 371 31.73 42.12 -29.54
N ILE A 372 30.78 41.21 -29.38
CA ILE A 372 30.43 40.64 -28.08
C ILE A 372 31.37 39.49 -27.76
N LYS A 373 32.04 39.58 -26.59
CA LYS A 373 32.90 38.54 -26.06
C LYS A 373 32.25 37.83 -24.86
N LEU A 374 32.15 36.52 -24.91
CA LEU A 374 31.82 35.76 -23.71
C LEU A 374 33.11 35.53 -22.93
N SER A 375 33.23 36.08 -21.74
CA SER A 375 34.36 35.76 -20.86
C SER A 375 34.15 34.43 -20.18
N PRO A 376 35.25 33.69 -19.81
CA PRO A 376 35.16 32.46 -19.04
C PRO A 376 34.39 32.63 -17.71
N MET A 377 34.47 33.81 -17.08
CA MET A 377 33.74 34.13 -15.84
C MET A 377 32.21 34.11 -16.04
N ILE A 378 31.75 34.73 -17.14
CA ILE A 378 30.29 34.73 -17.47
C ILE A 378 29.87 33.29 -17.79
N GLY A 379 30.71 32.51 -18.49
CA GLY A 379 30.45 31.08 -18.72
C GLY A 379 30.32 30.32 -17.41
N ALA A 380 31.21 30.50 -16.47
CA ALA A 380 31.16 29.85 -15.14
C ALA A 380 29.91 30.26 -14.33
N ALA A 381 29.54 31.55 -14.37
CA ALA A 381 28.30 32.03 -13.72
C ALA A 381 27.03 31.40 -14.32
N ALA A 382 26.95 31.31 -15.66
CA ALA A 382 25.87 30.64 -16.37
C ALA A 382 25.76 29.16 -15.99
N MET A 383 26.86 28.46 -15.85
CA MET A 383 26.94 27.05 -15.41
C MET A 383 26.43 26.87 -13.97
N SER A 384 26.82 27.76 -13.06
CA SER A 384 26.34 27.73 -11.66
C SER A 384 24.81 27.93 -11.62
N LEU A 385 24.29 28.88 -12.41
CA LEU A 385 22.86 29.14 -12.51
C LEU A 385 22.10 27.93 -13.08
N SER A 386 22.68 27.23 -14.07
CA SER A 386 22.09 26.00 -14.64
C SER A 386 21.90 24.92 -13.56
N SER A 387 22.89 24.74 -12.68
CA SER A 387 22.78 23.79 -11.57
C SER A 387 21.68 24.18 -10.58
N VAL A 388 21.52 25.46 -10.27
CA VAL A 388 20.42 25.97 -9.44
C VAL A 388 19.07 25.70 -10.10
N CYS A 389 18.94 25.90 -11.42
CA CYS A 389 17.71 25.63 -12.16
C CYS A 389 17.34 24.14 -12.09
N VAL A 390 18.31 23.22 -12.25
CA VAL A 390 18.09 21.77 -12.16
C VAL A 390 17.58 21.37 -10.77
N VAL A 391 18.23 21.85 -9.71
CA VAL A 391 17.82 21.57 -8.33
C VAL A 391 16.43 22.14 -8.05
N SER A 392 16.18 23.39 -8.47
CA SER A 392 14.86 24.05 -8.29
C SER A 392 13.76 23.29 -9.02
N ASN A 393 14.00 22.81 -10.24
CA ASN A 393 13.04 22.00 -10.98
C ASN A 393 12.80 20.65 -10.30
N ALA A 394 13.83 19.98 -9.76
CA ALA A 394 13.68 18.74 -9.00
C ALA A 394 12.84 18.95 -7.72
N LEU A 395 13.04 20.07 -7.02
CA LEU A 395 12.25 20.41 -5.83
C LEU A 395 10.76 20.60 -6.11
N ARG A 396 10.34 20.86 -7.35
CA ARG A 396 8.93 20.90 -7.74
C ARG A 396 8.21 19.58 -7.52
N LEU A 397 8.94 18.45 -7.46
CA LEU A 397 8.35 17.16 -7.11
C LEU A 397 7.74 17.14 -5.70
N ARG A 398 8.15 18.03 -4.79
CA ARG A 398 7.54 18.19 -3.46
C ARG A 398 6.06 18.59 -3.50
N PHE A 399 5.61 19.18 -4.61
CA PHE A 399 4.20 19.53 -4.84
C PHE A 399 3.41 18.41 -5.51
N PHE A 400 3.94 17.18 -5.53
CA PHE A 400 3.20 16.01 -5.97
C PHE A 400 1.94 15.84 -5.11
N LYS A 401 0.79 15.72 -5.76
CA LYS A 401 -0.48 15.46 -5.10
C LYS A 401 -0.82 13.98 -5.25
N VAL A 402 -0.99 13.31 -4.12
CA VAL A 402 -1.57 11.96 -4.07
C VAL A 402 -3.00 11.99 -4.60
N SER A 403 -3.47 10.85 -5.08
CA SER A 403 -4.84 10.71 -5.56
C SER A 403 -5.84 11.03 -4.43
N GLU A 404 -6.88 11.79 -4.77
CA GLU A 404 -7.98 12.01 -3.84
C GLU A 404 -8.63 10.66 -3.55
N ARG A 405 -8.67 10.31 -2.29
CA ARG A 405 -9.42 9.16 -1.79
C ARG A 405 -10.82 9.69 -1.55
N GLU A 406 -11.80 9.22 -2.29
CA GLU A 406 -13.19 9.42 -1.87
C GLU A 406 -13.25 8.96 -0.42
N LYS A 407 -13.61 9.87 0.48
CA LYS A 407 -14.00 9.50 1.84
C LYS A 407 -15.30 8.71 1.66
N THR A 408 -15.14 7.41 1.42
CA THR A 408 -16.26 6.51 1.47
C THR A 408 -16.80 6.62 2.88
N GLN A 409 -17.94 7.31 3.02
CA GLN A 409 -18.77 7.21 4.22
C GLN A 409 -18.79 5.74 4.59
N LYS A 410 -18.49 5.45 5.84
CA LYS A 410 -18.72 4.16 6.46
C LYS A 410 -20.24 3.97 6.59
N ASP A 411 -20.87 3.69 5.49
CA ASP A 411 -22.21 3.11 5.52
C ASP A 411 -22.07 1.72 4.88
N PRO A 412 -22.21 0.65 5.66
CA PRO A 412 -22.45 -0.66 5.07
C PRO A 412 -23.72 -0.51 4.25
N VAL A 413 -23.71 -0.97 3.00
CA VAL A 413 -24.91 -1.07 2.16
C VAL A 413 -25.85 -2.04 2.86
N ILE A 414 -26.70 -1.49 3.71
CA ILE A 414 -27.85 -2.19 4.28
C ILE A 414 -28.90 -2.19 3.18
N LEU A 415 -29.13 -3.35 2.60
CA LEU A 415 -30.31 -3.57 1.76
C LEU A 415 -31.57 -3.21 2.58
N PRO A 416 -32.61 -2.62 1.99
CA PRO A 416 -33.73 -2.07 2.72
C PRO A 416 -34.45 -3.16 3.53
N GLN A 417 -34.38 -3.02 4.85
CA GLN A 417 -35.24 -3.76 5.76
C GLN A 417 -36.64 -3.17 5.68
N SER A 418 -37.60 -4.01 5.45
CA SER A 418 -39.04 -3.70 5.62
C SER A 418 -39.28 -3.18 7.04
N GLU A 419 -40.05 -2.10 7.11
CA GLU A 419 -40.43 -1.38 8.34
C GLU A 419 -40.96 -2.31 9.43
N VAL A 420 -40.31 -2.31 10.59
CA VAL A 420 -40.92 -2.68 11.87
C VAL A 420 -40.66 -1.53 12.85
N LYS A 421 -41.76 -1.00 13.35
CA LYS A 421 -41.85 0.14 14.26
C LYS A 421 -41.08 -0.09 15.56
N THR A 422 -40.27 0.91 15.94
CA THR A 422 -39.60 1.06 17.23
C THR A 422 -40.57 1.28 18.38
N PRO A 423 -40.24 0.80 19.58
CA PRO A 423 -40.59 1.48 20.83
C PRO A 423 -39.40 2.22 21.44
N GLU A 424 -39.72 3.30 22.11
CA GLU A 424 -38.90 4.36 22.68
C GLU A 424 -37.81 3.95 23.68
N ALA A 425 -36.73 4.68 23.54
CA ALA A 425 -35.75 5.13 24.55
C ALA A 425 -35.70 4.43 25.92
N ALA A 426 -34.56 3.76 26.16
CA ALA A 426 -34.02 3.59 27.50
C ALA A 426 -32.68 4.37 27.59
N GLN A 427 -32.65 5.33 28.50
CA GLN A 427 -31.54 6.18 28.86
C GLN A 427 -30.36 5.33 29.37
N HIS A 428 -29.20 5.38 28.70
CA HIS A 428 -27.95 4.91 29.29
C HIS A 428 -27.48 5.89 30.35
N LYS A 429 -27.31 5.37 31.56
CA LYS A 429 -26.62 6.02 32.69
C LYS A 429 -25.17 6.29 32.27
N GLU A 430 -24.74 7.54 32.43
CA GLU A 430 -23.31 7.89 32.44
C GLU A 430 -22.65 7.17 33.62
N GLU A 431 -21.80 6.21 33.38
CA GLU A 431 -20.87 5.70 34.36
C GLU A 431 -19.77 6.73 34.58
N ASN A 432 -19.52 7.04 35.85
CA ASN A 432 -18.57 8.03 36.34
C ASN A 432 -17.12 7.51 36.07
N VAL A 433 -16.61 7.68 34.89
CA VAL A 433 -15.21 7.40 34.57
C VAL A 433 -14.37 8.63 34.87
N MET A 434 -13.44 8.49 35.82
CA MET A 434 -12.48 9.54 36.17
C MET A 434 -11.32 9.52 35.18
N GLU A 435 -10.82 10.72 34.82
CA GLU A 435 -9.71 10.89 33.85
C GLU A 435 -8.59 11.71 34.47
N LYS A 436 -7.31 11.34 34.21
CA LYS A 436 -6.11 12.10 34.54
C LYS A 436 -5.16 12.17 33.37
N THR A 437 -4.48 13.29 33.21
CA THR A 437 -3.47 13.51 32.17
C THR A 437 -2.07 13.51 32.78
N ILE A 438 -1.20 12.65 32.26
CA ILE A 438 0.20 12.53 32.69
C ILE A 438 1.10 13.14 31.61
N LYS A 439 1.95 14.11 31.98
CA LYS A 439 2.97 14.66 31.05
C LYS A 439 4.23 13.81 31.13
N VAL A 440 4.65 13.24 29.99
CA VAL A 440 5.76 12.27 29.88
C VAL A 440 6.86 12.83 28.99
N GLU A 441 8.08 12.94 29.52
CA GLU A 441 9.29 13.27 28.75
C GLU A 441 10.07 12.01 28.37
N GLY A 442 10.72 12.06 27.17
CA GLY A 442 11.62 11.01 26.70
C GLY A 442 11.00 10.09 25.64
N MET A 443 9.75 10.29 25.25
CA MET A 443 9.14 9.57 24.13
C MET A 443 9.62 10.19 22.80
N MET A 444 10.24 9.37 21.92
CA MET A 444 10.77 9.85 20.64
C MET A 444 10.19 9.13 19.42
N CYS A 445 9.39 8.06 19.61
CA CYS A 445 8.82 7.27 18.51
C CYS A 445 7.59 6.49 18.98
N MET A 446 6.84 5.93 18.02
CA MET A 446 5.63 5.13 18.29
C MET A 446 5.87 3.88 19.14
N HIS A 447 7.10 3.35 19.15
CA HIS A 447 7.46 2.24 20.05
C HIS A 447 7.47 2.70 21.51
N CYS A 448 7.95 3.92 21.78
CA CYS A 448 7.91 4.52 23.11
C CYS A 448 6.45 4.73 23.58
N VAL A 449 5.57 5.19 22.68
CA VAL A 449 4.12 5.34 22.94
C VAL A 449 3.50 4.01 23.36
N ALA A 450 3.77 2.93 22.61
CA ALA A 450 3.26 1.61 22.91
C ALA A 450 3.78 1.07 24.27
N HIS A 451 5.02 1.38 24.61
CA HIS A 451 5.64 0.95 25.86
C HIS A 451 5.06 1.65 27.07
N VAL A 452 4.86 2.99 26.99
CA VAL A 452 4.20 3.78 28.06
C VAL A 452 2.75 3.35 28.20
N LYS A 453 2.02 3.18 27.09
CA LYS A 453 0.63 2.71 27.11
C LYS A 453 0.50 1.36 27.81
N LYS A 454 1.34 0.40 27.45
CA LYS A 454 1.33 -0.93 28.05
C LYS A 454 1.59 -0.89 29.55
N ALA A 455 2.58 -0.12 29.99
CA ALA A 455 2.91 0.02 31.41
C ALA A 455 1.76 0.61 32.24
N LEU A 456 1.00 1.54 31.69
CA LEU A 456 -0.18 2.12 32.32
C LEU A 456 -1.37 1.17 32.33
N GLU A 457 -1.58 0.42 31.24
CA GLU A 457 -2.67 -0.56 31.12
C GLU A 457 -2.41 -1.88 31.89
N GLU A 458 -1.19 -2.12 32.37
CA GLU A 458 -0.89 -3.20 33.32
C GLU A 458 -1.46 -2.93 34.73
N LEU A 459 -1.86 -1.69 35.02
CA LEU A 459 -2.54 -1.35 36.27
C LEU A 459 -4.02 -1.78 36.22
N PRO A 460 -4.56 -2.39 37.29
CA PRO A 460 -5.92 -2.94 37.29
C PRO A 460 -6.99 -1.89 36.99
N GLY A 461 -7.81 -2.13 35.95
CA GLY A 461 -8.95 -1.29 35.60
C GLY A 461 -8.58 0.04 34.93
N VAL A 462 -7.34 0.21 34.49
CA VAL A 462 -6.84 1.41 33.84
C VAL A 462 -6.81 1.21 32.32
N THR A 463 -7.31 2.22 31.57
CA THR A 463 -7.11 2.36 30.14
C THR A 463 -6.29 3.62 29.87
N ALA A 464 -5.35 3.57 28.92
CA ALA A 464 -4.47 4.70 28.63
C ALA A 464 -4.43 5.04 27.14
N GLU A 465 -4.47 6.33 26.83
CA GLU A 465 -4.28 6.88 25.50
C GLU A 465 -3.04 7.80 25.51
N VAL A 466 -2.04 7.51 24.68
CA VAL A 466 -0.74 8.21 24.72
C VAL A 466 -0.52 8.97 23.42
N ASP A 467 -0.24 10.27 23.54
CA ASP A 467 0.01 11.21 22.46
C ASP A 467 1.51 11.56 22.40
N LEU A 468 2.16 11.20 21.29
CA LEU A 468 3.59 11.45 21.08
C LEU A 468 3.88 12.94 20.90
N ASP A 469 3.07 13.62 20.08
CA ASP A 469 3.29 15.03 19.70
C ASP A 469 3.02 15.97 20.89
N GLY A 470 2.03 15.61 21.70
CA GLY A 470 1.69 16.33 22.94
C GLY A 470 2.55 15.95 24.15
N GLY A 471 3.35 14.87 24.08
CA GLY A 471 4.16 14.38 25.20
C GLY A 471 3.31 14.01 26.43
N LYS A 472 2.09 13.46 26.22
CA LYS A 472 1.12 13.21 27.29
C LYS A 472 0.45 11.83 27.16
N ALA A 473 0.05 11.29 28.31
CA ALA A 473 -0.79 10.09 28.41
C ALA A 473 -2.06 10.43 29.21
N VAL A 474 -3.22 10.12 28.65
CA VAL A 474 -4.53 10.27 29.28
C VAL A 474 -4.95 8.92 29.83
N VAL A 475 -5.20 8.84 31.10
CA VAL A 475 -5.54 7.63 31.85
C VAL A 475 -6.98 7.72 32.34
N ARG A 476 -7.77 6.68 32.06
CA ARG A 476 -9.19 6.55 32.43
C ARG A 476 -9.42 5.30 33.28
N ALA A 477 -10.16 5.43 34.37
CA ALA A 477 -10.57 4.31 35.22
C ALA A 477 -11.82 4.66 36.05
N GLU A 478 -12.58 3.67 36.50
CA GLU A 478 -13.67 3.86 37.48
C GLU A 478 -13.14 4.37 38.82
N LYS A 479 -11.93 3.95 39.18
CA LYS A 479 -11.18 4.44 40.35
C LYS A 479 -9.73 4.64 39.94
N LEU A 480 -9.30 5.88 39.80
CA LEU A 480 -7.94 6.22 39.40
C LEU A 480 -6.93 5.81 40.46
N PRO A 481 -5.80 5.20 40.09
CA PRO A 481 -4.67 4.95 40.96
C PRO A 481 -4.10 6.26 41.51
N GLU A 482 -3.39 6.18 42.64
CA GLU A 482 -2.66 7.31 43.19
C GLU A 482 -1.56 7.79 42.25
N ASP A 483 -1.25 9.08 42.26
CA ASP A 483 -0.25 9.69 41.38
C ASP A 483 1.13 9.02 41.49
N ALA A 484 1.47 8.53 42.65
CA ALA A 484 2.70 7.79 42.92
C ALA A 484 2.77 6.47 42.15
N VAL A 485 1.64 5.76 41.98
CA VAL A 485 1.54 4.48 41.24
C VAL A 485 1.64 4.74 39.77
N LEU A 486 0.95 5.76 39.26
CA LEU A 486 1.02 6.16 37.83
C LEU A 486 2.43 6.60 37.44
N THR A 487 3.07 7.41 38.32
CA THR A 487 4.46 7.84 38.16
C THR A 487 5.43 6.68 38.18
N GLY A 488 5.21 5.70 39.08
CA GLY A 488 6.02 4.48 39.16
C GLY A 488 5.98 3.67 37.87
N ALA A 489 4.79 3.39 37.33
CA ALA A 489 4.61 2.61 36.11
C ALA A 489 5.32 3.24 34.90
N VAL A 490 5.21 4.57 34.72
CA VAL A 490 5.88 5.29 33.64
C VAL A 490 7.40 5.31 33.83
N THR A 491 7.87 5.45 35.07
CA THR A 491 9.30 5.49 35.40
C THR A 491 9.97 4.11 35.25
N GLU A 492 9.30 3.04 35.63
CA GLU A 492 9.76 1.66 35.41
C GLU A 492 9.84 1.33 33.92
N ALA A 493 8.96 1.90 33.09
CA ALA A 493 9.04 1.81 31.64
C ALA A 493 10.20 2.63 31.02
N GLY A 494 10.98 3.37 31.85
CA GLY A 494 12.17 4.11 31.41
C GLY A 494 11.90 5.55 30.95
N TYR A 495 10.74 6.13 31.29
CA TYR A 495 10.35 7.49 30.93
C TYR A 495 10.18 8.38 32.14
N LYS A 496 10.24 9.72 31.97
CA LYS A 496 10.16 10.68 33.05
C LYS A 496 8.79 11.36 33.08
N VAL A 497 8.11 11.30 34.21
CA VAL A 497 6.87 12.06 34.45
C VAL A 497 7.23 13.49 34.90
N VAL A 498 6.66 14.46 34.20
CA VAL A 498 6.88 15.92 34.48
C VAL A 498 5.75 16.52 35.33
N GLY A 499 4.56 15.95 35.20
CA GLY A 499 3.37 16.38 35.96
C GLY A 499 2.16 15.52 35.69
N ILE A 500 1.22 15.49 36.62
CA ILE A 500 -0.08 14.81 36.50
C ILE A 500 -1.16 15.87 36.80
N GLU A 501 -2.13 15.99 35.90
CA GLU A 501 -3.26 16.95 35.97
C GLU A 501 -4.59 16.20 35.97
#